data_b11b053d0d9d9f88edb37d05aaee8b85
#
_entry.id   b11b053d0d9d9f88edb37d05aaee8b85
#
_cell.length_a   1.000
_cell.length_b   1.000
_cell.length_c   1.000
_cell.angle_alpha   90.00
_cell.angle_beta   90.00
_cell.angle_gamma   90.00
#
_symmetry.space_group_name_H-M   'P 1'
#
loop_
_entity.id
_entity.type
_entity.pdbx_description
1 polymer ?
#
loop_
_entity_poly.entity_id
_entity_poly.type
_entity_poly.pdbx_seq_one_letter_code
_entity_poly.pdbx_strand_id
1 'polypeptide(L)'
;RLEYEGRYRAMFSHEVKNYALLTYSGQLGVRGVALRSSRAEPFGERFLRQALLCTMTNDITGVRDAYLTTVNALRRRSLSTSDLGARIRLSKTPTAYMASRATHPEPQYEALLAAGRTNWYPGERVRFYRARGKSYVWLPEENIEASINQPWEPETKTDKTNAQHRQDYDVEHYLQVLVTSYAARLRKAFLPDDFEQLFRLDGQSGLFDRPIEHIQPRWIRCQQNSSA
;
A
#
# COMPACT_ATOMS: atom_id res chain seq x y z
N ARG A 1 -12.03 -20.13 -24.24
CA ARG A 1 -10.98 -19.72 -25.19
C ARG A 1 -9.75 -19.35 -24.38
N LEU A 2 -8.61 -19.98 -24.64
CA LEU A 2 -7.33 -19.60 -24.06
C LEU A 2 -6.72 -18.51 -24.93
N GLU A 3 -6.33 -17.39 -24.32
CA GLU A 3 -5.65 -16.30 -25.00
C GLU A 3 -4.20 -16.25 -24.55
N TYR A 4 -3.27 -16.08 -25.48
CA TYR A 4 -1.87 -15.93 -25.18
C TYR A 4 -1.57 -14.47 -24.82
N GLU A 5 -1.25 -14.21 -23.53
CA GLU A 5 -0.98 -12.86 -23.04
C GLU A 5 0.49 -12.40 -23.15
N GLY A 6 1.39 -13.28 -23.62
CA GLY A 6 2.80 -12.93 -23.79
C GLY A 6 3.79 -13.78 -22.95
N ARG A 7 5.08 -13.43 -23.04
CA ARG A 7 6.17 -14.05 -22.28
C ARG A 7 6.62 -13.10 -21.17
N TYR A 8 6.79 -13.66 -19.97
CA TYR A 8 7.21 -12.90 -18.80
C TYR A 8 8.42 -13.56 -18.15
N ARG A 9 9.32 -12.75 -17.57
CA ARG A 9 10.51 -13.21 -16.85
C ARG A 9 10.14 -13.88 -15.53
N ALA A 10 9.15 -13.30 -14.82
CA ALA A 10 8.69 -13.80 -13.54
C ALA A 10 7.21 -13.46 -13.34
N MET A 11 6.52 -14.26 -12.53
CA MET A 11 5.16 -14.03 -12.10
C MET A 11 5.07 -14.23 -10.58
N PHE A 12 4.45 -13.28 -9.91
CA PHE A 12 4.06 -13.41 -8.51
C PHE A 12 2.54 -13.61 -8.44
N SER A 13 2.10 -14.72 -7.83
CA SER A 13 0.68 -15.00 -7.62
C SER A 13 0.32 -14.82 -6.14
N HIS A 14 -0.52 -13.83 -5.85
CA HIS A 14 -1.05 -13.62 -4.50
C HIS A 14 -2.28 -14.49 -4.24
N GLU A 15 -3.28 -14.39 -5.11
CA GLU A 15 -4.55 -15.13 -5.09
C GLU A 15 -5.08 -15.29 -6.51
N VAL A 16 -6.18 -16.01 -6.68
CA VAL A 16 -6.88 -16.12 -7.95
C VAL A 16 -7.19 -14.72 -8.49
N LYS A 17 -6.79 -14.44 -9.73
CA LYS A 17 -6.92 -13.14 -10.43
C LYS A 17 -6.11 -11.97 -9.82
N ASN A 18 -5.30 -12.20 -8.79
CA ASN A 18 -4.43 -11.20 -8.16
C ASN A 18 -2.96 -11.62 -8.34
N TYR A 19 -2.29 -11.04 -9.32
CA TYR A 19 -0.91 -11.40 -9.69
C TYR A 19 -0.13 -10.20 -10.21
N ALA A 20 1.18 -10.31 -10.14
CA ALA A 20 2.11 -9.38 -10.76
C ALA A 20 2.97 -10.11 -11.80
N LEU A 21 3.30 -9.44 -12.88
CA LEU A 21 4.08 -9.93 -14.01
C LEU A 21 5.28 -9.03 -14.23
N LEU A 22 6.46 -9.63 -14.37
CA LEU A 22 7.67 -8.91 -14.73
C LEU A 22 8.04 -9.26 -16.18
N THR A 23 8.10 -8.25 -17.03
CA THR A 23 8.53 -8.42 -18.42
C THR A 23 10.05 -8.63 -18.50
N TYR A 24 10.56 -9.09 -19.65
CA TYR A 24 12.01 -9.16 -19.91
C TYR A 24 12.66 -7.78 -19.98
N SER A 25 11.91 -6.74 -20.28
CA SER A 25 12.36 -5.34 -20.24
C SER A 25 12.35 -4.72 -18.83
N GLY A 26 12.00 -5.49 -17.79
CA GLY A 26 11.98 -5.02 -16.41
C GLY A 26 10.72 -4.25 -16.01
N GLN A 27 9.68 -4.21 -16.84
CA GLN A 27 8.42 -3.54 -16.50
C GLN A 27 7.55 -4.44 -15.61
N LEU A 28 7.02 -3.86 -14.54
CA LEU A 28 6.12 -4.52 -13.61
C LEU A 28 4.66 -4.22 -13.98
N GLY A 29 3.94 -5.25 -14.39
CA GLY A 29 2.48 -5.25 -14.54
C GLY A 29 1.81 -5.82 -13.30
N VAL A 30 0.82 -5.14 -12.74
CA VAL A 30 0.06 -5.61 -11.58
C VAL A 30 -1.41 -5.76 -11.95
N ARG A 31 -2.00 -6.89 -11.59
CA ARG A 31 -3.39 -7.26 -11.86
C ARG A 31 -4.13 -7.64 -10.59
N GLY A 32 -5.42 -7.33 -10.58
CA GLY A 32 -6.35 -7.70 -9.51
C GLY A 32 -6.41 -6.72 -8.34
N VAL A 33 -7.57 -6.70 -7.68
CA VAL A 33 -7.94 -5.69 -6.67
C VAL A 33 -7.11 -5.81 -5.40
N ALA A 34 -6.64 -7.02 -5.07
CA ALA A 34 -5.81 -7.22 -3.89
C ALA A 34 -4.41 -6.64 -4.03
N LEU A 35 -3.88 -6.51 -5.25
CA LEU A 35 -2.55 -5.94 -5.48
C LEU A 35 -2.60 -4.51 -6.02
N ARG A 36 -3.70 -4.12 -6.65
CA ARG A 36 -3.91 -2.78 -7.19
C ARG A 36 -5.33 -2.34 -6.88
N SER A 37 -5.50 -1.47 -5.90
CA SER A 37 -6.80 -0.97 -5.49
C SER A 37 -6.87 0.56 -5.59
N SER A 38 -7.87 1.07 -6.29
CA SER A 38 -8.15 2.52 -6.31
C SER A 38 -8.61 3.07 -4.95
N ARG A 39 -8.77 2.20 -3.96
CA ARG A 39 -9.15 2.55 -2.58
C ARG A 39 -7.95 2.58 -1.63
N ALA A 40 -6.81 2.10 -2.09
CA ALA A 40 -5.60 1.99 -1.29
C ALA A 40 -4.98 3.37 -1.01
N GLU A 41 -4.25 3.46 0.07
CA GLU A 41 -3.42 4.61 0.38
C GLU A 41 -2.22 4.65 -0.57
N PRO A 42 -1.93 5.79 -1.22
CA PRO A 42 -0.84 5.88 -2.20
C PRO A 42 0.54 5.46 -1.66
N PHE A 43 0.86 5.76 -0.39
CA PHE A 43 2.14 5.35 0.21
C PHE A 43 2.31 3.84 0.23
N GLY A 44 1.25 3.11 0.56
CA GLY A 44 1.26 1.65 0.62
C GLY A 44 1.30 1.01 -0.77
N GLU A 45 0.64 1.60 -1.76
CA GLU A 45 0.74 1.14 -3.15
C GLU A 45 2.15 1.33 -3.72
N ARG A 46 2.80 2.47 -3.45
CA ARG A 46 4.20 2.70 -3.86
C ARG A 46 5.14 1.69 -3.22
N PHE A 47 5.01 1.48 -1.89
CA PHE A 47 5.78 0.45 -1.19
C PHE A 47 5.57 -0.93 -1.82
N LEU A 48 4.32 -1.36 -1.99
CA LEU A 48 4.01 -2.70 -2.52
C LEU A 48 4.56 -2.89 -3.94
N ARG A 49 4.44 -1.87 -4.79
CA ARG A 49 4.96 -1.91 -6.16
C ARG A 49 6.48 -2.07 -6.18
N GLN A 50 7.20 -1.30 -5.35
CA GLN A 50 8.65 -1.39 -5.23
C GLN A 50 9.08 -2.74 -4.66
N ALA A 51 8.45 -3.19 -3.58
CA ALA A 51 8.76 -4.46 -2.96
C ALA A 51 8.47 -5.66 -3.89
N LEU A 52 7.39 -5.63 -4.68
CA LEU A 52 7.12 -6.63 -5.72
C LEU A 52 8.22 -6.66 -6.79
N LEU A 53 8.63 -5.50 -7.28
CA LEU A 53 9.70 -5.40 -8.28
C LEU A 53 11.00 -6.01 -7.74
N CYS A 54 11.44 -5.59 -6.55
CA CYS A 54 12.63 -6.10 -5.89
C CYS A 54 12.55 -7.62 -5.63
N THR A 55 11.39 -8.12 -5.14
CA THR A 55 11.16 -9.56 -4.96
C THR A 55 11.33 -10.33 -6.28
N MET A 56 10.71 -9.84 -7.36
CA MET A 56 10.72 -10.52 -8.66
C MET A 56 12.05 -10.40 -9.40
N THR A 57 12.92 -9.48 -9.01
CA THR A 57 14.31 -9.35 -9.49
C THR A 57 15.34 -10.01 -8.58
N ASN A 58 14.88 -10.62 -7.48
CA ASN A 58 15.72 -11.23 -6.44
C ASN A 58 16.62 -10.23 -5.69
N ASP A 59 16.18 -8.98 -5.62
CA ASP A 59 16.83 -7.91 -4.85
C ASP A 59 16.18 -7.82 -3.45
N ILE A 60 16.61 -8.69 -2.54
CA ILE A 60 16.02 -8.79 -1.19
C ILE A 60 16.40 -7.62 -0.31
N THR A 61 17.60 -7.11 -0.46
CA THR A 61 18.03 -5.88 0.21
C THR A 61 17.12 -4.72 -0.19
N GLY A 62 16.82 -4.58 -1.48
CA GLY A 62 15.87 -3.59 -1.98
C GLY A 62 14.45 -3.75 -1.42
N VAL A 63 13.98 -4.98 -1.13
CA VAL A 63 12.70 -5.19 -0.42
C VAL A 63 12.75 -4.60 0.97
N ARG A 64 13.83 -4.91 1.72
CA ARG A 64 14.02 -4.39 3.09
C ARG A 64 14.16 -2.88 3.10
N ASP A 65 14.94 -2.33 2.18
CA ASP A 65 15.15 -0.88 2.06
C ASP A 65 13.86 -0.13 1.72
N ALA A 66 13.05 -0.64 0.80
CA ALA A 66 11.74 -0.07 0.50
C ALA A 66 10.82 -0.03 1.73
N TYR A 67 10.85 -1.10 2.54
CA TYR A 67 10.10 -1.17 3.77
C TYR A 67 10.59 -0.16 4.81
N LEU A 68 11.89 -0.16 5.13
CA LEU A 68 12.48 0.75 6.12
C LEU A 68 12.36 2.21 5.71
N THR A 69 12.50 2.51 4.43
CA THR A 69 12.29 3.86 3.89
C THR A 69 10.86 4.34 4.15
N THR A 70 9.88 3.47 3.89
CA THR A 70 8.46 3.79 4.16
C THR A 70 8.18 3.95 5.66
N VAL A 71 8.72 3.06 6.51
CA VAL A 71 8.65 3.15 7.98
C VAL A 71 9.24 4.47 8.48
N ASN A 72 10.42 4.83 7.98
CA ASN A 72 11.09 6.06 8.37
C ASN A 72 10.32 7.30 7.91
N ALA A 73 9.75 7.30 6.71
CA ALA A 73 8.90 8.37 6.21
C ALA A 73 7.65 8.57 7.10
N LEU A 74 7.00 7.47 7.52
CA LEU A 74 5.88 7.52 8.46
C LEU A 74 6.30 8.07 9.83
N ARG A 75 7.40 7.56 10.42
CA ARG A 75 7.90 7.98 11.74
C ARG A 75 8.34 9.45 11.75
N ARG A 76 9.00 9.91 10.70
CA ARG A 76 9.43 11.31 10.54
C ARG A 76 8.29 12.25 10.13
N ARG A 77 7.09 11.72 9.86
CA ARG A 77 5.94 12.48 9.39
C ARG A 77 6.22 13.27 8.10
N SER A 78 7.03 12.70 7.20
CA SER A 78 7.40 13.31 5.93
C SER A 78 6.41 13.01 4.79
N LEU A 79 5.42 12.12 5.01
CA LEU A 79 4.38 11.84 4.03
C LEU A 79 3.31 12.94 4.05
N SER A 80 2.81 13.29 2.88
CA SER A 80 1.66 14.18 2.75
C SER A 80 0.36 13.48 3.19
N THR A 81 -0.64 14.24 3.58
CA THR A 81 -1.96 13.67 3.91
C THR A 81 -2.63 13.02 2.70
N SER A 82 -2.33 13.50 1.49
CA SER A 82 -2.77 12.88 0.25
C SER A 82 -2.17 11.48 0.04
N ASP A 83 -0.94 11.23 0.52
CA ASP A 83 -0.32 9.90 0.46
C ASP A 83 -0.99 8.89 1.39
N LEU A 84 -1.61 9.36 2.46
CA LEU A 84 -2.24 8.57 3.50
C LEU A 84 -3.75 8.41 3.29
N GLY A 85 -4.32 9.18 2.37
CA GLY A 85 -5.74 9.22 2.14
C GLY A 85 -6.28 7.96 1.47
N ALA A 86 -7.05 7.16 2.20
CA ALA A 86 -7.83 6.08 1.64
C ALA A 86 -9.04 6.63 0.87
N ARG A 87 -9.36 6.02 -0.29
CA ARG A 87 -10.50 6.39 -1.12
C ARG A 87 -11.62 5.37 -0.99
N ILE A 88 -12.81 5.82 -0.64
CA ILE A 88 -13.96 4.94 -0.49
C ILE A 88 -15.19 5.49 -1.23
N ARG A 89 -16.04 4.59 -1.69
CA ARG A 89 -17.35 4.93 -2.27
C ARG A 89 -18.39 4.84 -1.18
N LEU A 90 -19.15 5.92 -0.97
CA LEU A 90 -20.23 5.96 0.00
C LEU A 90 -21.38 5.05 -0.42
N SER A 91 -21.95 4.33 0.52
CA SER A 91 -23.08 3.41 0.28
C SER A 91 -24.39 3.89 0.94
N LYS A 92 -24.31 4.72 1.96
CA LYS A 92 -25.46 5.17 2.76
C LYS A 92 -25.78 6.64 2.48
N THR A 93 -27.06 6.98 2.53
CA THR A 93 -27.52 8.38 2.61
C THR A 93 -27.20 8.97 3.98
N PRO A 94 -27.19 10.30 4.17
CA PRO A 94 -27.03 10.93 5.48
C PRO A 94 -28.00 10.38 6.52
N THR A 95 -29.28 10.29 6.19
CA THR A 95 -30.33 9.76 7.10
C THR A 95 -30.05 8.31 7.49
N ALA A 96 -29.71 7.45 6.52
CA ALA A 96 -29.41 6.03 6.78
C ALA A 96 -28.17 5.86 7.67
N TYR A 97 -27.13 6.70 7.45
CA TYR A 97 -25.97 6.67 8.31
C TYR A 97 -26.27 7.14 9.72
N MET A 98 -26.97 8.26 9.90
CA MET A 98 -27.32 8.78 11.22
C MET A 98 -28.13 7.78 12.05
N ALA A 99 -29.00 6.99 11.43
CA ALA A 99 -29.75 5.93 12.10
C ALA A 99 -28.86 4.79 12.63
N SER A 100 -27.75 4.49 11.96
CA SER A 100 -26.82 3.39 12.35
C SER A 100 -25.56 3.88 13.11
N ARG A 101 -25.34 5.18 13.20
CA ARG A 101 -24.09 5.78 13.72
C ARG A 101 -23.76 5.37 15.15
N ALA A 102 -24.77 5.30 16.02
CA ALA A 102 -24.56 4.97 17.42
C ALA A 102 -24.00 3.54 17.63
N THR A 103 -24.38 2.61 16.77
CA THR A 103 -23.97 1.21 16.85
C THR A 103 -22.76 0.89 15.98
N HIS A 104 -22.61 1.53 14.82
CA HIS A 104 -21.58 1.26 13.83
C HIS A 104 -21.05 2.57 13.22
N PRO A 105 -20.17 3.30 13.94
CA PRO A 105 -19.52 4.48 13.39
C PRO A 105 -18.55 4.08 12.27
N GLU A 106 -18.70 4.70 11.09
CA GLU A 106 -17.86 4.40 9.93
C GLU A 106 -16.94 5.58 9.62
N PRO A 107 -15.61 5.34 9.46
CA PRO A 107 -14.58 6.36 9.31
C PRO A 107 -14.87 7.43 8.27
N GLN A 108 -15.37 7.04 7.10
CA GLN A 108 -15.63 7.94 5.97
C GLN A 108 -16.72 8.96 6.28
N TYR A 109 -17.76 8.55 6.99
CA TYR A 109 -18.85 9.46 7.35
C TYR A 109 -18.49 10.32 8.56
N GLU A 110 -17.75 9.78 9.53
CA GLU A 110 -17.23 10.56 10.65
C GLU A 110 -16.28 11.66 10.16
N ALA A 111 -15.45 11.39 9.14
CA ALA A 111 -14.60 12.40 8.52
C ALA A 111 -15.40 13.53 7.86
N LEU A 112 -16.50 13.19 7.18
CA LEU A 112 -17.39 14.20 6.56
C LEU A 112 -18.09 15.05 7.63
N LEU A 113 -18.65 14.43 8.67
CA LEU A 113 -19.32 15.13 9.76
C LEU A 113 -18.37 16.05 10.53
N ALA A 114 -17.13 15.58 10.80
CA ALA A 114 -16.10 16.39 11.45
C ALA A 114 -15.70 17.62 10.62
N ALA A 115 -15.81 17.53 9.29
CA ALA A 115 -15.61 18.66 8.37
C ALA A 115 -16.85 19.56 8.22
N GLY A 116 -17.93 19.33 9.00
CA GLY A 116 -19.19 20.07 8.90
C GLY A 116 -20.05 19.70 7.69
N ARG A 117 -19.69 18.63 6.98
CA ARG A 117 -20.39 18.20 5.78
C ARG A 117 -21.55 17.27 6.16
N THR A 118 -22.77 17.74 5.99
CA THR A 118 -24.00 17.00 6.33
C THR A 118 -24.72 16.42 5.12
N ASN A 119 -24.22 16.72 3.90
CA ASN A 119 -24.86 16.33 2.66
C ASN A 119 -23.91 15.49 1.80
N TRP A 120 -24.35 14.32 1.38
CA TRP A 120 -23.65 13.41 0.46
C TRP A 120 -24.66 12.44 -0.17
N TYR A 121 -24.26 11.70 -1.18
CA TYR A 121 -25.13 10.72 -1.85
C TYR A 121 -24.43 9.35 -2.00
N PRO A 122 -25.21 8.25 -2.03
CA PRO A 122 -24.68 6.94 -2.32
C PRO A 122 -23.99 6.91 -3.69
N GLY A 123 -22.79 6.35 -3.71
CA GLY A 123 -21.96 6.33 -4.94
C GLY A 123 -20.93 7.42 -5.01
N GLU A 124 -21.02 8.47 -4.23
CA GLU A 124 -19.99 9.49 -4.11
C GLU A 124 -18.70 8.88 -3.62
N ARG A 125 -17.56 9.36 -4.15
CA ARG A 125 -16.24 8.96 -3.72
C ARG A 125 -15.67 10.01 -2.79
N VAL A 126 -15.18 9.57 -1.65
CA VAL A 126 -14.53 10.45 -0.67
C VAL A 126 -13.17 9.90 -0.30
N ARG A 127 -12.26 10.80 0.04
CA ARG A 127 -10.94 10.49 0.54
C ARG A 127 -10.82 10.99 1.96
N PHE A 128 -10.22 10.21 2.83
CA PHE A 128 -9.99 10.59 4.23
C PHE A 128 -8.74 9.89 4.75
N TYR A 129 -8.14 10.48 5.78
CA TYR A 129 -7.03 9.85 6.51
C TYR A 129 -7.33 9.83 8.01
N ARG A 130 -6.59 9.01 8.73
CA ARG A 130 -6.68 8.93 10.18
C ARG A 130 -5.65 9.84 10.83
N ALA A 131 -6.13 10.83 11.58
CA ALA A 131 -5.33 11.74 12.38
C ALA A 131 -5.07 11.20 13.79
N ARG A 132 -4.21 11.88 14.54
CA ARG A 132 -3.94 11.59 15.96
C ARG A 132 -5.25 11.59 16.76
N GLY A 133 -5.27 10.84 17.87
CA GLY A 133 -6.46 10.75 18.71
C GLY A 133 -7.59 9.94 18.09
N LYS A 134 -7.27 9.11 17.08
CA LYS A 134 -8.22 8.25 16.38
C LYS A 134 -9.33 9.01 15.62
N SER A 135 -9.14 10.28 15.35
CA SER A 135 -10.04 11.08 14.53
C SER A 135 -9.82 10.83 13.04
N TYR A 136 -10.83 11.13 12.22
CA TYR A 136 -10.76 11.00 10.77
C TYR A 136 -10.94 12.36 10.12
N VAL A 137 -10.14 12.66 9.11
CA VAL A 137 -10.15 13.94 8.42
C VAL A 137 -10.46 13.70 6.94
N TRP A 138 -11.49 14.38 6.46
CA TRP A 138 -11.86 14.36 5.05
C TRP A 138 -10.84 15.20 4.23
N LEU A 139 -10.48 14.67 3.06
CA LEU A 139 -9.65 15.34 2.07
C LEU A 139 -10.52 15.66 0.86
N PRO A 140 -10.64 16.94 0.46
CA PRO A 140 -11.26 17.29 -0.82
C PRO A 140 -10.54 16.61 -1.98
N GLU A 141 -11.28 16.18 -3.00
CA GLU A 141 -10.65 15.64 -4.22
C GLU A 141 -10.01 16.78 -5.01
N GLU A 142 -8.69 16.91 -4.89
CA GLU A 142 -7.86 17.60 -5.88
C GLU A 142 -7.28 16.56 -6.82
N ASN A 143 -7.06 16.91 -8.09
CA ASN A 143 -6.57 16.03 -9.17
C ASN A 143 -5.23 15.34 -8.81
N ILE A 144 -5.31 14.12 -8.27
CA ILE A 144 -4.12 13.36 -7.77
C ILE A 144 -3.68 12.26 -8.76
N GLU A 145 -4.24 12.18 -9.95
CA GLU A 145 -3.87 11.14 -10.93
C GLU A 145 -2.40 11.20 -11.37
N ALA A 146 -1.71 12.33 -11.16
CA ALA A 146 -0.31 12.51 -11.53
C ALA A 146 0.70 11.87 -10.54
N SER A 147 0.33 11.63 -9.28
CA SER A 147 1.28 11.22 -8.23
C SER A 147 1.59 9.71 -8.18
N ILE A 148 0.73 8.85 -8.72
CA ILE A 148 0.87 7.38 -8.60
C ILE A 148 1.96 6.80 -9.50
N ASN A 149 2.34 7.51 -10.56
CA ASN A 149 3.30 7.02 -11.56
C ASN A 149 4.73 7.54 -11.37
N GLN A 150 4.99 8.39 -10.39
CA GLN A 150 6.34 8.89 -10.13
C GLN A 150 7.09 7.93 -9.19
N PRO A 151 8.39 7.63 -9.47
CA PRO A 151 9.26 6.98 -8.50
C PRO A 151 9.31 7.84 -7.25
N TRP A 152 9.26 7.22 -6.08
CA TRP A 152 9.39 7.94 -4.82
C TRP A 152 10.82 8.44 -4.67
N GLU A 153 11.02 9.73 -4.89
CA GLU A 153 12.20 10.45 -4.44
C GLU A 153 11.88 11.12 -3.10
N PRO A 154 12.73 11.00 -2.08
CA PRO A 154 12.55 11.73 -0.83
C PRO A 154 12.66 13.23 -1.14
N GLU A 155 11.55 13.93 -1.11
CA GLU A 155 11.52 15.37 -1.36
C GLU A 155 12.36 16.11 -0.32
N THR A 156 13.49 16.63 -0.76
CA THR A 156 14.36 17.57 -0.04
C THR A 156 14.00 19.03 -0.34
N LYS A 157 12.74 19.37 -0.61
CA LYS A 157 12.35 20.77 -0.83
C LYS A 157 11.10 21.14 -0.05
N THR A 158 11.33 22.02 0.90
CA THR A 158 10.41 22.87 1.64
C THR A 158 9.68 23.81 0.67
N ASP A 159 8.51 23.43 0.16
CA ASP A 159 7.58 24.40 -0.39
C ASP A 159 6.40 24.56 0.57
N LYS A 160 6.39 25.76 1.17
CA LYS A 160 5.40 26.22 2.14
C LYS A 160 4.13 26.68 1.42
N THR A 161 3.31 25.78 0.93
CA THR A 161 1.97 26.12 0.48
C THR A 161 0.94 25.22 1.17
N ASN A 162 0.43 25.79 2.22
CA ASN A 162 -0.87 25.65 2.88
C ASN A 162 -1.71 24.37 2.69
N ALA A 163 -2.19 23.85 3.83
CA ALA A 163 -3.23 22.86 4.05
C ALA A 163 -2.90 21.38 3.72
N GLN A 164 -1.99 21.06 2.84
CA GLN A 164 -1.64 19.68 2.47
C GLN A 164 -0.58 19.03 3.38
N HIS A 165 0.09 19.80 4.25
CA HIS A 165 1.18 19.31 5.12
C HIS A 165 0.75 19.21 6.59
N ARG A 166 -0.47 18.77 6.86
CA ARG A 166 -0.81 18.39 8.23
C ARG A 166 -0.05 17.12 8.59
N GLN A 167 0.98 17.27 9.42
CA GLN A 167 1.76 16.15 9.98
C GLN A 167 1.07 15.54 11.21
N ASP A 168 -0.24 15.60 11.27
CA ASP A 168 -1.07 15.21 12.41
C ASP A 168 -1.59 13.78 12.34
N TYR A 169 -1.17 13.00 11.34
CA TYR A 169 -1.64 11.63 11.15
C TYR A 169 -1.19 10.66 12.26
N ASP A 170 -1.95 9.60 12.43
CA ASP A 170 -1.72 8.52 13.40
C ASP A 170 -0.63 7.57 12.86
N VAL A 171 0.62 7.79 13.25
CA VAL A 171 1.79 7.02 12.77
C VAL A 171 1.63 5.53 13.07
N GLU A 172 1.21 5.18 14.30
CA GLU A 172 1.08 3.77 14.70
C GLU A 172 0.04 3.03 13.85
N HIS A 173 -1.07 3.70 13.55
CA HIS A 173 -2.08 3.15 12.66
C HIS A 173 -1.49 2.85 11.26
N TYR A 174 -0.76 3.81 10.67
CA TYR A 174 -0.22 3.62 9.32
C TYR A 174 0.96 2.64 9.27
N LEU A 175 1.74 2.51 10.35
CA LEU A 175 2.72 1.43 10.48
C LEU A 175 2.02 0.06 10.51
N GLN A 176 0.93 -0.05 11.25
CA GLN A 176 0.13 -1.27 11.27
C GLN A 176 -0.48 -1.57 9.89
N VAL A 177 -1.05 -0.58 9.21
CA VAL A 177 -1.57 -0.71 7.84
C VAL A 177 -0.47 -1.17 6.87
N LEU A 178 0.74 -0.60 6.95
CA LEU A 178 1.87 -1.00 6.13
C LEU A 178 2.17 -2.50 6.28
N VAL A 179 2.21 -3.01 7.51
CA VAL A 179 2.52 -4.43 7.78
C VAL A 179 1.35 -5.33 7.42
N THR A 180 0.15 -5.04 7.93
CA THR A 180 -1.00 -5.96 7.86
C THR A 180 -1.72 -5.92 6.51
N SER A 181 -1.68 -4.79 5.80
CA SER A 181 -2.40 -4.62 4.55
C SER A 181 -1.50 -4.66 3.31
N TYR A 182 -0.26 -4.18 3.40
CA TYR A 182 0.63 -4.10 2.24
C TYR A 182 1.73 -5.16 2.26
N ALA A 183 2.58 -5.21 3.30
CA ALA A 183 3.64 -6.22 3.39
C ALA A 183 3.07 -7.65 3.43
N ALA A 184 1.95 -7.85 4.12
CA ALA A 184 1.27 -9.16 4.19
C ALA A 184 0.94 -9.77 2.82
N ARG A 185 0.79 -8.96 1.77
CA ARG A 185 0.56 -9.44 0.39
C ARG A 185 1.78 -10.18 -0.18
N LEU A 186 2.98 -9.92 0.35
CA LEU A 186 4.21 -10.59 -0.06
C LEU A 186 4.48 -11.89 0.73
N ARG A 187 3.64 -12.23 1.72
CA ARG A 187 3.86 -13.38 2.61
C ARG A 187 4.12 -14.69 1.86
N LYS A 188 3.45 -14.91 0.73
CA LYS A 188 3.63 -16.12 -0.08
C LYS A 188 4.98 -16.21 -0.79
N ALA A 189 5.66 -15.07 -0.94
CA ALA A 189 6.96 -15.03 -1.60
C ALA A 189 8.11 -15.51 -0.70
N PHE A 190 7.92 -15.60 0.61
CA PHE A 190 8.97 -15.90 1.58
C PHE A 190 8.59 -17.04 2.52
N LEU A 191 9.57 -17.64 3.18
CA LEU A 191 9.33 -18.47 4.36
C LEU A 191 8.80 -17.60 5.51
N PRO A 192 8.03 -18.16 6.46
CA PRO A 192 7.45 -17.38 7.56
C PRO A 192 8.49 -16.56 8.34
N ASP A 193 9.60 -17.19 8.73
CA ASP A 193 10.67 -16.55 9.52
C ASP A 193 11.38 -15.44 8.71
N ASP A 194 11.65 -15.71 7.42
CA ASP A 194 12.24 -14.74 6.50
C ASP A 194 11.30 -13.53 6.29
N PHE A 195 9.98 -13.79 6.19
CA PHE A 195 8.99 -12.71 6.08
C PHE A 195 8.96 -11.84 7.34
N GLU A 196 8.95 -12.44 8.52
CA GLU A 196 8.96 -11.71 9.78
C GLU A 196 10.25 -10.88 9.93
N GLN A 197 11.38 -11.43 9.57
CA GLN A 197 12.65 -10.72 9.57
C GLN A 197 12.65 -9.52 8.60
N LEU A 198 12.17 -9.70 7.36
CA LEU A 198 12.13 -8.66 6.33
C LEU A 198 11.22 -7.48 6.71
N PHE A 199 10.11 -7.76 7.39
CA PHE A 199 9.08 -6.75 7.71
C PHE A 199 8.98 -6.43 9.21
N ARG A 200 10.02 -6.73 9.98
CA ARG A 200 10.14 -6.29 11.37
C ARG A 200 10.31 -4.77 11.42
N LEU A 201 9.56 -4.12 12.33
CA LEU A 201 9.62 -2.67 12.52
C LEU A 201 10.93 -2.18 13.15
N ASP A 202 11.58 -3.05 13.92
CA ASP A 202 12.82 -2.75 14.58
C ASP A 202 13.99 -3.01 13.62
N GLY A 203 14.92 -2.05 13.54
CA GLY A 203 16.15 -2.21 12.76
C GLY A 203 17.19 -3.15 13.42
N GLN A 204 16.85 -3.74 14.55
CA GLN A 204 17.75 -4.65 15.27
C GLN A 204 17.67 -6.05 14.68
N SER A 205 18.81 -6.60 14.31
CA SER A 205 18.94 -8.01 13.95
C SER A 205 18.82 -8.85 15.22
N GLY A 206 17.98 -9.88 15.18
CA GLY A 206 17.93 -10.89 16.22
C GLY A 206 19.21 -11.73 16.22
N LEU A 207 19.54 -12.34 17.35
CA LEU A 207 20.75 -13.20 17.49
C LEU A 207 20.77 -14.37 16.49
N PHE A 208 19.62 -14.80 16.01
CA PHE A 208 19.45 -15.92 15.08
C PHE A 208 18.99 -15.48 13.69
N ASP A 209 18.95 -14.16 13.42
CA ASP A 209 18.57 -13.66 12.12
C ASP A 209 19.65 -14.02 11.08
N ARG A 210 19.22 -14.43 9.89
CA ARG A 210 20.13 -14.60 8.75
C ARG A 210 20.52 -13.23 8.20
N PRO A 211 21.70 -13.09 7.57
CA PRO A 211 21.96 -11.91 6.75
C PRO A 211 20.87 -11.74 5.69
N ILE A 212 20.38 -10.51 5.53
CA ILE A 212 19.26 -10.22 4.61
C ILE A 212 19.57 -10.70 3.19
N GLU A 213 20.82 -10.62 2.76
CA GLU A 213 21.30 -11.05 1.46
C GLU A 213 21.17 -12.57 1.22
N HIS A 214 21.04 -13.35 2.31
CA HIS A 214 20.87 -14.80 2.25
C HIS A 214 19.40 -15.24 2.20
N ILE A 215 18.46 -14.32 2.41
CA ILE A 215 17.03 -14.58 2.24
C ILE A 215 16.75 -14.69 0.74
N GLN A 216 15.93 -15.66 0.36
CA GLN A 216 15.52 -15.83 -1.03
C GLN A 216 14.01 -15.98 -1.17
N PRO A 217 13.43 -15.42 -2.23
CA PRO A 217 12.02 -15.66 -2.53
C PRO A 217 11.80 -17.14 -2.87
N ARG A 218 10.61 -17.61 -2.58
CA ARG A 218 10.20 -18.97 -2.94
C ARG A 218 9.83 -19.03 -4.43
N TRP A 219 10.72 -19.58 -5.24
CA TRP A 219 10.50 -19.74 -6.66
C TRP A 219 9.93 -21.13 -6.98
N ILE A 220 8.87 -21.16 -7.77
CA ILE A 220 8.41 -22.34 -8.47
C ILE A 220 8.94 -22.24 -9.90
N ARG A 221 9.90 -23.08 -10.29
CA ARG A 221 10.40 -23.15 -11.66
C ARG A 221 9.45 -24.00 -12.50
N CYS A 222 8.92 -23.45 -13.60
CA CYS A 222 8.29 -24.26 -14.62
C CYS A 222 9.38 -25.18 -15.23
N GLN A 223 9.19 -26.48 -15.13
CA GLN A 223 10.03 -27.43 -15.89
C GLN A 223 9.81 -27.15 -17.37
N GLN A 224 10.84 -26.75 -18.06
CA GLN A 224 10.85 -26.82 -19.52
C GLN A 224 10.84 -28.31 -19.84
N ASN A 225 9.73 -28.83 -20.31
CA ASN A 225 9.75 -30.13 -21.00
C ASN A 225 10.63 -29.95 -22.22
N SER A 226 11.85 -30.42 -22.11
CA SER A 226 12.72 -30.63 -23.25
C SER A 226 12.08 -31.76 -24.07
N SER A 227 11.14 -31.39 -24.93
CA SER A 227 10.71 -32.28 -25.99
C SER A 227 11.87 -32.35 -26.98
N ALA A 228 12.53 -33.48 -26.96
CA ALA A 228 13.50 -33.89 -27.99
C ALA A 228 12.80 -34.04 -29.35
#